data_5383cec6f4db604f8daafa00d3200561
#
_entry.id   5383cec6f4db604f8daafa00d3200561
#
_cell.length_a   1.000
_cell.length_b   1.000
_cell.length_c   1.000
_cell.angle_alpha   90.00
_cell.angle_beta   90.00
_cell.angle_gamma   90.00
#
_symmetry.space_group_name_H-M   'P 1'
#
loop_
_entity.id
_entity.type
_entity.pdbx_description
1 polymer ?
#
loop_
_entity_poly.entity_id
_entity_poly.type
_entity_poly.pdbx_seq_one_letter_code
_entity_poly.pdbx_strand_id
1 'polypeptide(L)'
;MKRVNIIGAGLAGLSAAITLAEQGFACNLISLQNSERAQSVLAEGGINAALDFIDGGHDLPTEHYKDTMNGGCDLADPEAVRGLTCDAPGIVRGLAVLGVPFHMKDGKLVLRSFGGQKNKRTAYAKSSTGKVIVHALVDLVRKYESEGLVRRYPHHEFVRLLLSQNKGRTACDGVRIIDRHTGKMYDCGGVVVLATGGMNGLFPGMTTGTTSNSGDVTATVFAQGVNLSNLEMIQYHPTTIGISGKRLLVTEAARGEGGRLCVKRNGKWWYFMEEIYPELKNLMPRDVVSREMYNVVRRPDCENQVYLDMTNLSDEIWKTKLPDMRKELIDYLGIDPEKEMIPVEPGIHYFMAGIDVDIYHRTNMDNLYAAGECTSQYHGANRLGGNSMLGAIRGGNMAAKRIMKYADWEKDIYAERMKEQGNGKDISDKEAAGGKRIIPQIDWEENIIEVTENNYDNETYLNAASPTFIKEEGQILLEGLGIIRSEGVMQEAYDKLTKLEKKADCNREKNRAMLGKAMLLSALFRKESRGAHF
;
A
#
# COMPACT_ATOMS: atom_id res chain seq x y z
N MET A 1 10.82 8.31 26.97
CA MET A 1 10.74 7.27 25.94
C MET A 1 11.10 7.91 24.61
N LYS A 2 11.95 7.27 23.80
CA LYS A 2 12.31 7.76 22.47
C LYS A 2 11.06 7.80 21.57
N ARG A 3 10.99 8.78 20.67
CA ARG A 3 9.89 8.88 19.71
C ARG A 3 9.91 7.72 18.72
N VAL A 4 8.74 7.31 18.28
CA VAL A 4 8.62 6.33 17.18
C VAL A 4 8.79 7.06 15.84
N ASN A 5 9.68 6.58 14.99
CA ASN A 5 9.93 7.15 13.67
C ASN A 5 9.08 6.39 12.62
N ILE A 6 8.13 7.06 11.98
CA ILE A 6 7.24 6.51 10.97
C ILE A 6 7.67 7.04 9.61
N ILE A 7 8.08 6.15 8.71
CA ILE A 7 8.56 6.49 7.37
C ILE A 7 7.43 6.27 6.36
N GLY A 8 6.85 7.36 5.90
CA GLY A 8 5.71 7.39 4.98
C GLY A 8 4.45 7.95 5.64
N ALA A 9 3.84 8.94 4.99
CA ALA A 9 2.67 9.67 5.47
C ALA A 9 1.39 9.35 4.67
N GLY A 10 1.28 8.11 4.15
CA GLY A 10 0.05 7.54 3.61
C GLY A 10 -0.86 6.98 4.70
N LEU A 11 -1.91 6.23 4.32
CA LEU A 11 -2.90 5.68 5.26
C LEU A 11 -2.27 4.88 6.40
N ALA A 12 -1.27 4.04 6.12
CA ALA A 12 -0.62 3.22 7.14
C ALA A 12 0.14 4.08 8.16
N GLY A 13 0.92 5.06 7.69
CA GLY A 13 1.69 5.95 8.57
C GLY A 13 0.81 6.88 9.37
N LEU A 14 -0.23 7.47 8.77
CA LEU A 14 -1.21 8.31 9.48
C LEU A 14 -1.92 7.52 10.58
N SER A 15 -2.37 6.29 10.26
CA SER A 15 -3.06 5.43 11.22
C SER A 15 -2.14 5.01 12.39
N ALA A 16 -0.87 4.70 12.10
CA ALA A 16 0.11 4.41 13.14
C ALA A 16 0.35 5.62 14.05
N ALA A 17 0.54 6.81 13.46
CA ALA A 17 0.75 8.05 14.21
C ALA A 17 -0.44 8.39 15.13
N ILE A 18 -1.68 8.28 14.60
CA ILE A 18 -2.89 8.52 15.37
C ILE A 18 -3.01 7.53 16.54
N THR A 19 -2.85 6.22 16.26
CA THR A 19 -2.97 5.18 17.29
C THR A 19 -1.94 5.34 18.40
N LEU A 20 -0.71 5.73 18.09
CA LEU A 20 0.31 6.07 19.09
C LEU A 20 -0.08 7.31 19.90
N ALA A 21 -0.46 8.40 19.23
CA ALA A 21 -0.79 9.66 19.86
C ALA A 21 -2.03 9.57 20.77
N GLU A 22 -3.05 8.78 20.41
CA GLU A 22 -4.23 8.51 21.24
C GLU A 22 -3.88 7.95 22.63
N GLN A 23 -2.76 7.24 22.71
CA GLN A 23 -2.24 6.67 23.97
C GLN A 23 -1.09 7.49 24.58
N GLY A 24 -0.83 8.70 24.07
CA GLY A 24 0.17 9.61 24.58
C GLY A 24 1.62 9.28 24.16
N PHE A 25 1.80 8.43 23.16
CA PHE A 25 3.12 8.13 22.60
C PHE A 25 3.49 9.14 21.52
N ALA A 26 4.66 9.73 21.64
CA ALA A 26 5.14 10.69 20.67
C ALA A 26 5.77 10.01 19.45
N CYS A 27 5.53 10.56 18.25
CA CYS A 27 6.11 10.05 17.02
C CYS A 27 6.55 11.16 16.05
N ASN A 28 7.48 10.80 15.18
CA ASN A 28 7.89 11.57 14.02
C ASN A 28 7.25 10.93 12.77
N LEU A 29 6.54 11.72 11.98
CA LEU A 29 5.97 11.28 10.70
C LEU A 29 6.80 11.88 9.57
N ILE A 30 7.63 11.06 8.97
CA ILE A 30 8.67 11.44 8.01
C ILE A 30 8.23 11.03 6.61
N SER A 31 8.26 11.93 5.64
CA SER A 31 7.79 11.63 4.29
C SER A 31 8.46 12.47 3.22
N LEU A 32 8.60 11.89 2.02
CA LEU A 32 9.12 12.57 0.84
C LEU A 32 8.18 13.69 0.36
N GLN A 33 6.87 13.54 0.58
CA GLN A 33 5.83 14.48 0.16
C GLN A 33 4.79 14.67 1.27
N ASN A 34 3.98 15.70 1.15
CA ASN A 34 2.81 15.87 2.01
C ASN A 34 1.83 14.69 1.86
N SER A 35 1.11 14.36 2.92
CA SER A 35 0.14 13.25 2.96
C SER A 35 -0.91 13.36 1.87
N GLU A 36 -1.32 14.58 1.49
CA GLU A 36 -2.28 14.90 0.45
C GLU A 36 -1.80 14.55 -0.98
N ARG A 37 -0.53 14.15 -1.12
CA ARG A 37 0.07 13.63 -2.36
C ARG A 37 0.43 12.15 -2.29
N ALA A 38 0.11 11.48 -1.19
CA ALA A 38 0.36 10.05 -1.05
C ALA A 38 -0.49 9.24 -2.04
N GLN A 39 0.00 8.05 -2.41
CA GLN A 39 -0.74 7.10 -3.27
C GLN A 39 -2.16 6.84 -2.79
N SER A 40 -2.38 6.84 -1.49
CA SER A 40 -3.68 6.61 -0.86
C SER A 40 -4.78 7.59 -1.33
N VAL A 41 -4.41 8.81 -1.74
CA VAL A 41 -5.35 9.82 -2.25
C VAL A 41 -5.95 9.42 -3.59
N LEU A 42 -5.23 8.61 -4.37
CA LEU A 42 -5.66 8.12 -5.68
C LEU A 42 -6.57 6.89 -5.59
N ALA A 43 -6.90 6.41 -4.38
CA ALA A 43 -7.76 5.25 -4.20
C ALA A 43 -9.24 5.65 -4.32
N GLU A 44 -9.83 5.37 -5.47
CA GLU A 44 -11.20 5.78 -5.82
C GLU A 44 -12.27 4.82 -5.32
N GLY A 45 -11.95 3.54 -5.35
CA GLY A 45 -12.93 2.46 -5.30
C GLY A 45 -13.76 2.36 -4.03
N GLY A 46 -13.13 2.42 -2.88
CA GLY A 46 -13.75 2.24 -1.58
C GLY A 46 -12.99 1.30 -0.65
N ILE A 47 -13.53 1.08 0.54
CA ILE A 47 -12.95 0.25 1.60
C ILE A 47 -13.91 -0.86 1.99
N ASN A 48 -13.43 -2.11 2.07
CA ASN A 48 -14.24 -3.27 2.41
C ASN A 48 -14.50 -3.38 3.90
N ALA A 49 -15.74 -3.70 4.24
CA ALA A 49 -16.12 -4.20 5.55
C ALA A 49 -17.41 -5.02 5.45
N ALA A 50 -17.45 -6.15 6.12
CA ALA A 50 -18.68 -6.92 6.32
C ALA A 50 -19.56 -6.15 7.32
N LEU A 51 -20.40 -5.31 6.79
CA LEU A 51 -21.33 -4.48 7.55
C LEU A 51 -22.72 -5.04 7.34
N ASP A 52 -23.42 -5.31 8.43
CA ASP A 52 -24.79 -5.82 8.39
C ASP A 52 -25.72 -4.66 8.02
N PHE A 53 -26.02 -4.47 6.72
CA PHE A 53 -26.76 -3.30 6.23
C PHE A 53 -27.75 -3.56 5.09
N ILE A 54 -28.81 -2.86 5.19
CA ILE A 54 -29.82 -2.31 4.29
C ILE A 54 -30.69 -3.27 3.52
N ASP A 55 -30.23 -4.32 2.88
CA ASP A 55 -31.06 -5.12 1.97
C ASP A 55 -31.35 -6.53 2.50
N GLY A 56 -31.30 -6.74 3.82
CA GLY A 56 -31.53 -8.08 4.41
C GLY A 56 -30.45 -9.09 4.09
N GLY A 57 -29.33 -8.65 3.52
CA GLY A 57 -28.16 -9.48 3.26
C GLY A 57 -27.29 -9.61 4.50
N HIS A 58 -26.99 -10.83 4.90
CA HIS A 58 -26.08 -11.14 6.02
C HIS A 58 -24.67 -11.30 5.49
N ASP A 59 -23.90 -10.20 5.37
CA ASP A 59 -22.47 -10.29 5.14
C ASP A 59 -21.73 -10.38 6.47
N LEU A 60 -20.91 -11.41 6.64
CA LEU A 60 -20.17 -11.69 7.86
C LEU A 60 -18.66 -11.50 7.63
N PRO A 61 -17.88 -11.15 8.66
CA PRO A 61 -16.42 -11.15 8.59
C PRO A 61 -15.83 -12.49 8.08
N THR A 62 -16.50 -13.61 8.34
CA THR A 62 -16.13 -14.94 7.84
C THR A 62 -16.31 -15.07 6.33
N GLU A 63 -17.32 -14.45 5.73
CA GLU A 63 -17.49 -14.41 4.27
C GLU A 63 -16.48 -13.46 3.63
N HIS A 64 -16.18 -12.32 4.26
CA HIS A 64 -15.10 -11.45 3.85
C HIS A 64 -13.74 -12.16 3.91
N TYR A 65 -13.50 -12.97 4.94
CA TYR A 65 -12.30 -13.81 5.07
C TYR A 65 -12.19 -14.79 3.89
N LYS A 66 -13.25 -15.56 3.62
CA LYS A 66 -13.28 -16.54 2.52
C LYS A 66 -12.99 -15.87 1.17
N ASP A 67 -13.67 -14.75 0.87
CA ASP A 67 -13.46 -14.03 -0.38
C ASP A 67 -12.03 -13.49 -0.48
N THR A 68 -11.44 -13.03 0.64
CA THR A 68 -10.05 -12.54 0.67
C THR A 68 -9.05 -13.66 0.44
N MET A 69 -9.22 -14.81 1.11
CA MET A 69 -8.35 -15.96 0.92
C MET A 69 -8.45 -16.52 -0.50
N ASN A 70 -9.67 -16.76 -0.98
CA ASN A 70 -9.92 -17.24 -2.35
C ASN A 70 -9.36 -16.25 -3.40
N GLY A 71 -9.63 -14.94 -3.24
CA GLY A 71 -9.11 -13.90 -4.12
C GLY A 71 -7.58 -13.84 -4.14
N GLY A 72 -6.94 -14.10 -3.00
CA GLY A 72 -5.49 -14.21 -2.82
C GLY A 72 -4.91 -15.58 -3.17
N CYS A 73 -5.73 -16.48 -3.72
CA CYS A 73 -5.35 -17.85 -4.08
C CYS A 73 -4.71 -18.63 -2.91
N ASP A 74 -5.23 -18.44 -1.70
CA ASP A 74 -4.77 -19.07 -0.45
C ASP A 74 -3.27 -18.92 -0.14
N LEU A 75 -2.65 -17.83 -0.62
CA LEU A 75 -1.23 -17.52 -0.35
C LEU A 75 -1.05 -16.53 0.81
N ALA A 76 -2.07 -15.75 1.15
CA ALA A 76 -2.02 -14.81 2.27
C ALA A 76 -1.90 -15.54 3.61
N ASP A 77 -1.39 -14.86 4.64
CA ASP A 77 -1.39 -15.38 6.01
C ASP A 77 -2.83 -15.47 6.55
N PRO A 78 -3.35 -16.69 6.86
CA PRO A 78 -4.74 -16.87 7.28
C PRO A 78 -5.08 -16.12 8.57
N GLU A 79 -4.13 -16.02 9.51
CA GLU A 79 -4.36 -15.36 10.80
C GLU A 79 -4.37 -13.83 10.62
N ALA A 80 -3.48 -13.30 9.80
CA ALA A 80 -3.47 -11.90 9.42
C ALA A 80 -4.77 -11.51 8.69
N VAL A 81 -5.24 -12.32 7.74
CA VAL A 81 -6.50 -12.09 7.01
C VAL A 81 -7.71 -12.17 7.93
N ARG A 82 -7.75 -13.13 8.85
CA ARG A 82 -8.83 -13.22 9.86
C ARG A 82 -8.89 -11.93 10.67
N GLY A 83 -7.74 -11.46 11.17
CA GLY A 83 -7.68 -10.19 11.89
C GLY A 83 -8.12 -9.00 11.03
N LEU A 84 -7.70 -8.95 9.76
CA LEU A 84 -8.09 -7.90 8.81
C LEU A 84 -9.61 -7.80 8.67
N THR A 85 -10.27 -8.93 8.45
CA THR A 85 -11.71 -8.97 8.18
C THR A 85 -12.57 -8.78 9.43
N CYS A 86 -12.07 -9.22 10.60
CA CYS A 86 -12.73 -8.97 11.88
C CYS A 86 -12.64 -7.48 12.30
N ASP A 87 -11.53 -6.80 12.05
CA ASP A 87 -11.34 -5.41 12.41
C ASP A 87 -12.03 -4.44 11.43
N ALA A 88 -12.32 -4.88 10.21
CA ALA A 88 -12.86 -4.05 9.12
C ALA A 88 -14.13 -3.27 9.50
N PRO A 89 -15.17 -3.87 10.13
CA PRO A 89 -16.37 -3.13 10.54
C PRO A 89 -16.07 -1.99 11.51
N GLY A 90 -15.17 -2.22 12.47
CA GLY A 90 -14.74 -1.20 13.43
C GLY A 90 -14.00 -0.05 12.76
N ILE A 91 -13.12 -0.36 11.82
CA ILE A 91 -12.35 0.64 11.05
C ILE A 91 -13.30 1.53 10.24
N VAL A 92 -14.23 0.96 9.47
CA VAL A 92 -15.14 1.75 8.63
C VAL A 92 -16.10 2.60 9.47
N ARG A 93 -16.62 2.06 10.58
CA ARG A 93 -17.43 2.86 11.52
C ARG A 93 -16.63 4.00 12.15
N GLY A 94 -15.39 3.74 12.55
CA GLY A 94 -14.49 4.77 13.08
C GLY A 94 -14.25 5.90 12.08
N LEU A 95 -14.01 5.57 10.82
CA LEU A 95 -13.88 6.57 9.74
C LEU A 95 -15.16 7.39 9.54
N ALA A 96 -16.33 6.76 9.60
CA ALA A 96 -17.61 7.47 9.52
C ALA A 96 -17.79 8.44 10.70
N VAL A 97 -17.44 8.04 11.93
CA VAL A 97 -17.45 8.90 13.13
C VAL A 97 -16.46 10.06 12.99
N LEU A 98 -15.33 9.87 12.34
CA LEU A 98 -14.37 10.94 12.02
C LEU A 98 -14.87 11.91 10.93
N GLY A 99 -16.07 11.68 10.37
CA GLY A 99 -16.68 12.57 9.39
C GLY A 99 -16.34 12.23 7.93
N VAL A 100 -15.82 11.03 7.65
CA VAL A 100 -15.66 10.58 6.25
C VAL A 100 -17.04 10.46 5.60
N PRO A 101 -17.33 11.20 4.50
CA PRO A 101 -18.66 11.32 3.91
C PRO A 101 -18.96 10.11 3.01
N PHE A 102 -19.06 8.92 3.61
CA PHE A 102 -19.48 7.73 2.89
C PHE A 102 -20.88 7.90 2.30
N HIS A 103 -21.14 7.23 1.19
CA HIS A 103 -22.45 7.26 0.58
C HIS A 103 -23.49 6.62 1.50
N MET A 104 -24.56 7.37 1.80
CA MET A 104 -25.60 6.99 2.76
C MET A 104 -26.98 7.06 2.09
N LYS A 105 -27.86 6.14 2.46
CA LYS A 105 -29.29 6.18 2.14
C LYS A 105 -30.09 5.79 3.39
N ASP A 106 -31.08 6.56 3.74
CA ASP A 106 -31.94 6.31 4.91
C ASP A 106 -31.16 6.08 6.21
N GLY A 107 -30.07 6.86 6.43
CA GLY A 107 -29.21 6.78 7.60
C GLY A 107 -28.27 5.57 7.63
N LYS A 108 -28.18 4.80 6.54
CA LYS A 108 -27.37 3.59 6.43
C LYS A 108 -26.33 3.73 5.30
N LEU A 109 -25.20 3.02 5.43
CA LEU A 109 -24.17 3.00 4.40
C LEU A 109 -24.65 2.24 3.16
N VAL A 110 -24.44 2.82 1.98
CA VAL A 110 -24.62 2.12 0.70
C VAL A 110 -23.31 1.45 0.32
N LEU A 111 -23.38 0.16 0.03
CA LEU A 111 -22.24 -0.65 -0.32
C LEU A 111 -22.26 -1.02 -1.81
N ARG A 112 -21.08 -1.11 -2.44
CA ARG A 112 -20.93 -1.59 -3.82
C ARG A 112 -20.20 -2.93 -3.90
N SER A 113 -20.34 -3.62 -5.03
CA SER A 113 -19.61 -4.85 -5.34
C SER A 113 -18.30 -4.56 -6.07
N PHE A 114 -17.28 -5.36 -5.77
CA PHE A 114 -16.05 -5.44 -6.57
C PHE A 114 -15.81 -6.87 -7.05
N GLY A 115 -14.87 -7.02 -7.98
CA GLY A 115 -14.50 -8.33 -8.52
C GLY A 115 -14.00 -9.30 -7.45
N GLY A 116 -14.46 -10.55 -7.55
CA GLY A 116 -14.11 -11.61 -6.61
C GLY A 116 -14.87 -11.58 -5.27
N GLN A 117 -15.82 -10.67 -5.07
CA GLN A 117 -16.64 -10.59 -3.86
C GLN A 117 -18.00 -11.26 -4.10
N LYS A 118 -18.47 -12.06 -3.16
CA LYS A 118 -19.83 -12.63 -3.19
C LYS A 118 -20.89 -11.61 -2.76
N ASN A 119 -20.55 -10.78 -1.77
CA ASN A 119 -21.47 -9.81 -1.18
C ASN A 119 -21.00 -8.37 -1.44
N LYS A 120 -21.96 -7.44 -1.48
CA LYS A 120 -21.67 -6.01 -1.49
C LYS A 120 -21.12 -5.61 -0.13
N ARG A 121 -19.85 -5.19 -0.06
CA ARG A 121 -19.23 -4.80 1.21
C ARG A 121 -18.32 -3.58 1.12
N THR A 122 -18.23 -2.95 -0.03
CA THR A 122 -17.32 -1.82 -0.22
C THR A 122 -18.02 -0.51 0.07
N ALA A 123 -17.70 0.11 1.20
CA ALA A 123 -18.12 1.48 1.54
C ALA A 123 -17.32 2.48 0.69
N TYR A 124 -17.96 3.53 0.20
CA TYR A 124 -17.35 4.48 -0.73
C TYR A 124 -17.88 5.90 -0.56
N ALA A 125 -17.07 6.88 -0.98
CA ALA A 125 -17.44 8.30 -1.05
C ALA A 125 -17.23 8.77 -2.51
N LYS A 126 -18.28 8.64 -3.34
CA LYS A 126 -18.22 8.88 -4.80
C LYS A 126 -17.04 8.15 -5.43
N SER A 127 -16.18 8.86 -6.19
CA SER A 127 -14.93 8.35 -6.79
C SER A 127 -13.67 8.83 -6.07
N SER A 128 -13.79 9.35 -4.85
CA SER A 128 -12.68 9.99 -4.12
C SER A 128 -12.50 9.46 -2.69
N THR A 129 -12.82 8.19 -2.47
CA THR A 129 -12.83 7.58 -1.13
C THR A 129 -11.49 7.73 -0.40
N GLY A 130 -10.38 7.44 -1.07
CA GLY A 130 -9.04 7.57 -0.48
C GLY A 130 -8.71 9.00 -0.10
N LYS A 131 -9.07 9.97 -0.96
CA LYS A 131 -8.84 11.39 -0.72
C LYS A 131 -9.52 11.86 0.57
N VAL A 132 -10.81 11.56 0.73
CA VAL A 132 -11.56 12.03 1.92
C VAL A 132 -11.10 11.32 3.19
N ILE A 133 -10.72 10.04 3.13
CA ILE A 133 -10.14 9.33 4.28
C ILE A 133 -8.79 9.95 4.67
N VAL A 134 -7.90 10.19 3.70
CA VAL A 134 -6.59 10.83 3.99
C VAL A 134 -6.79 12.19 4.64
N HIS A 135 -7.71 13.04 4.12
CA HIS A 135 -7.95 14.36 4.70
C HIS A 135 -8.46 14.25 6.15
N ALA A 136 -9.41 13.36 6.44
CA ALA A 136 -9.91 13.18 7.81
C ALA A 136 -8.80 12.73 8.78
N LEU A 137 -7.92 11.80 8.35
CA LEU A 137 -6.78 11.37 9.15
C LEU A 137 -5.70 12.47 9.31
N VAL A 138 -5.46 13.27 8.26
CA VAL A 138 -4.51 14.41 8.33
C VAL A 138 -5.01 15.45 9.34
N ASP A 139 -6.32 15.74 9.35
CA ASP A 139 -6.87 16.70 10.31
C ASP A 139 -6.74 16.21 11.75
N LEU A 140 -6.90 14.90 11.98
CA LEU A 140 -6.65 14.29 13.29
C LEU A 140 -5.16 14.32 13.67
N VAL A 141 -4.25 14.07 12.72
CA VAL A 141 -2.81 14.21 12.93
C VAL A 141 -2.43 15.64 13.27
N ARG A 142 -3.03 16.66 12.60
CA ARG A 142 -2.81 18.07 12.93
C ARG A 142 -3.24 18.43 14.35
N LYS A 143 -4.33 17.83 14.82
CA LYS A 143 -4.73 17.95 16.24
C LYS A 143 -3.60 17.44 17.16
N TYR A 144 -3.11 16.23 16.95
CA TYR A 144 -2.02 15.67 17.77
C TYR A 144 -0.68 16.38 17.57
N GLU A 145 -0.46 17.02 16.42
CA GLU A 145 0.70 17.89 16.20
C GLU A 145 0.61 19.15 17.08
N SER A 146 -0.58 19.75 17.21
CA SER A 146 -0.80 20.89 18.10
C SER A 146 -0.69 20.52 19.58
N GLU A 147 -0.92 19.26 19.93
CA GLU A 147 -0.72 18.71 21.27
C GLU A 147 0.75 18.27 21.54
N GLY A 148 1.64 18.41 20.53
CA GLY A 148 3.04 18.05 20.63
C GLY A 148 3.35 16.55 20.55
N LEU A 149 2.36 15.68 20.30
CA LEU A 149 2.53 14.23 20.23
C LEU A 149 3.02 13.77 18.85
N VAL A 150 2.63 14.44 17.78
CA VAL A 150 3.11 14.15 16.43
C VAL A 150 3.98 15.30 15.93
N ARG A 151 5.08 14.99 15.26
CA ARG A 151 5.86 15.97 14.51
C ARG A 151 6.00 15.50 13.06
N ARG A 152 5.55 16.32 12.11
CA ARG A 152 5.63 16.00 10.69
C ARG A 152 6.91 16.57 10.07
N TYR A 153 7.57 15.72 9.27
CA TYR A 153 8.74 16.06 8.47
C TYR A 153 8.45 15.78 6.99
N PRO A 154 7.67 16.63 6.31
CA PRO A 154 7.51 16.54 4.86
C PRO A 154 8.83 16.90 4.17
N HIS A 155 9.01 16.44 2.93
CA HIS A 155 10.22 16.66 2.12
C HIS A 155 11.51 16.10 2.72
N HIS A 156 11.37 15.10 3.61
CA HIS A 156 12.49 14.33 4.13
C HIS A 156 12.47 12.92 3.51
N GLU A 157 13.64 12.53 3.00
CA GLU A 157 13.82 11.23 2.35
C GLU A 157 14.54 10.27 3.28
N PHE A 158 14.11 9.02 3.29
CA PHE A 158 14.79 7.92 3.95
C PHE A 158 16.14 7.65 3.25
N VAL A 159 17.21 7.52 4.02
CA VAL A 159 18.54 7.17 3.53
C VAL A 159 18.89 5.73 3.87
N ARG A 160 18.84 5.35 5.15
CA ARG A 160 19.13 3.99 5.62
C ARG A 160 18.62 3.75 7.04
N LEU A 161 18.55 2.49 7.45
CA LEU A 161 18.39 2.11 8.86
C LEU A 161 19.71 2.30 9.61
N LEU A 162 19.62 2.68 10.87
CA LEU A 162 20.72 2.64 11.83
C LEU A 162 20.63 1.29 12.56
N LEU A 163 21.63 0.44 12.38
CA LEU A 163 21.60 -0.94 12.86
C LEU A 163 22.67 -1.21 13.88
N SER A 164 22.35 -2.05 14.87
CA SER A 164 23.31 -2.62 15.83
C SER A 164 23.14 -4.14 15.95
N GLN A 165 24.11 -4.77 16.61
CA GLN A 165 24.04 -6.18 16.95
C GLN A 165 23.77 -6.33 18.45
N ASN A 166 22.68 -6.97 18.81
CA ASN A 166 22.32 -7.22 20.19
C ASN A 166 22.11 -8.74 20.41
N LYS A 167 22.98 -9.35 21.21
CA LYS A 167 22.92 -10.79 21.56
C LYS A 167 22.77 -11.70 20.32
N GLY A 168 23.47 -11.39 19.23
CA GLY A 168 23.43 -12.16 17.98
C GLY A 168 22.21 -11.90 17.09
N ARG A 169 21.37 -10.90 17.42
CA ARG A 169 20.25 -10.44 16.60
C ARG A 169 20.53 -9.03 16.09
N THR A 170 20.13 -8.73 14.88
CA THR A 170 20.16 -7.37 14.33
C THR A 170 19.00 -6.56 14.90
N ALA A 171 19.32 -5.41 15.46
CA ALA A 171 18.34 -4.45 15.96
C ALA A 171 18.40 -3.14 15.17
N CYS A 172 17.25 -2.54 14.96
CA CYS A 172 17.13 -1.21 14.40
C CYS A 172 17.14 -0.19 15.54
N ASP A 173 18.14 0.68 15.56
CA ASP A 173 18.30 1.74 16.56
C ASP A 173 17.69 3.07 16.10
N GLY A 174 17.29 3.15 14.82
CA GLY A 174 16.74 4.36 14.26
C GLY A 174 16.86 4.41 12.73
N VAL A 175 16.75 5.60 12.20
CA VAL A 175 16.77 5.86 10.76
C VAL A 175 17.58 7.12 10.45
N ARG A 176 18.35 7.09 9.35
CA ARG A 176 18.97 8.28 8.75
C ARG A 176 18.04 8.84 7.68
N ILE A 177 17.80 10.14 7.73
CA ILE A 177 16.97 10.89 6.78
C ILE A 177 17.74 12.08 6.23
N ILE A 178 17.30 12.59 5.08
CA ILE A 178 17.84 13.82 4.48
C ILE A 178 16.69 14.81 4.20
N ASP A 179 16.87 16.04 4.58
CA ASP A 179 16.02 17.16 4.16
C ASP A 179 16.32 17.51 2.70
N ARG A 180 15.34 17.36 1.82
CA ARG A 180 15.49 17.60 0.38
C ARG A 180 15.64 19.08 -0.01
N HIS A 181 15.33 20.00 0.89
CA HIS A 181 15.48 21.43 0.65
C HIS A 181 16.86 21.95 1.04
N THR A 182 17.39 21.45 2.17
CA THR A 182 18.65 21.93 2.73
C THR A 182 19.83 21.02 2.44
N GLY A 183 19.57 19.76 2.07
CA GLY A 183 20.59 18.72 1.93
C GLY A 183 21.16 18.20 3.25
N LYS A 184 20.66 18.69 4.40
CA LYS A 184 21.13 18.26 5.72
C LYS A 184 20.62 16.86 6.05
N MET A 185 21.47 16.07 6.68
CA MET A 185 21.13 14.73 7.15
C MET A 185 20.91 14.70 8.66
N TYR A 186 20.01 13.81 9.07
CA TYR A 186 19.66 13.62 10.48
C TYR A 186 19.57 12.15 10.82
N ASP A 187 20.11 11.78 11.98
CA ASP A 187 19.90 10.47 12.59
C ASP A 187 18.78 10.57 13.62
N CYS A 188 17.70 9.85 13.36
CA CYS A 188 16.53 9.79 14.22
C CYS A 188 16.54 8.46 14.98
N GLY A 189 16.93 8.50 16.27
CA GLY A 189 16.99 7.30 17.11
C GLY A 189 15.61 6.79 17.52
N GLY A 190 15.50 5.49 17.79
CA GLY A 190 14.29 4.86 18.32
C GLY A 190 13.66 3.83 17.37
N VAL A 191 12.49 3.32 17.77
CA VAL A 191 11.71 2.34 16.98
C VAL A 191 11.30 2.93 15.63
N VAL A 192 11.34 2.10 14.58
CA VAL A 192 11.00 2.51 13.20
C VAL A 192 9.80 1.71 12.68
N VAL A 193 8.87 2.42 12.05
CA VAL A 193 7.76 1.85 11.27
C VAL A 193 7.92 2.26 9.81
N LEU A 194 8.12 1.30 8.93
CA LEU A 194 8.14 1.53 7.49
C LEU A 194 6.70 1.49 6.95
N ALA A 195 6.24 2.60 6.36
CA ALA A 195 4.91 2.76 5.76
C ALA A 195 5.02 3.37 4.36
N THR A 196 5.97 2.88 3.58
CA THR A 196 6.55 3.52 2.39
C THR A 196 5.77 3.26 1.09
N GLY A 197 4.67 2.49 1.17
CA GLY A 197 3.87 2.14 -0.01
C GLY A 197 4.54 1.09 -0.90
N GLY A 198 4.01 0.91 -2.11
CA GLY A 198 4.47 -0.08 -3.06
C GLY A 198 5.74 0.33 -3.82
N MET A 199 6.00 -0.37 -4.94
CA MET A 199 7.23 -0.25 -5.73
C MET A 199 6.93 0.25 -7.16
N ASN A 200 5.97 1.14 -7.30
CA ASN A 200 5.47 1.64 -8.59
C ASN A 200 6.56 2.29 -9.46
N GLY A 201 7.54 2.96 -8.85
CA GLY A 201 8.64 3.61 -9.54
C GLY A 201 9.67 2.67 -10.17
N LEU A 202 9.56 1.34 -9.95
CA LEU A 202 10.30 0.33 -10.70
C LEU A 202 9.73 0.12 -12.12
N PHE A 203 8.49 0.59 -12.38
CA PHE A 203 7.78 0.37 -13.65
C PHE A 203 7.27 1.68 -14.26
N PRO A 204 8.17 2.60 -14.63
CA PRO A 204 7.78 3.90 -15.16
C PRO A 204 6.95 3.76 -16.44
N GLY A 205 5.88 4.54 -16.57
CA GLY A 205 4.97 4.51 -17.71
C GLY A 205 3.94 3.35 -17.72
N MET A 206 4.11 2.33 -16.87
CA MET A 206 3.26 1.12 -16.85
C MET A 206 2.40 0.99 -15.59
N THR A 207 2.43 1.99 -14.71
CA THR A 207 1.71 1.96 -13.45
C THR A 207 0.65 3.04 -13.33
N THR A 208 -0.45 2.71 -12.64
CA THR A 208 -1.48 3.68 -12.20
C THR A 208 -1.10 4.38 -10.90
N GLY A 209 -0.04 3.92 -10.24
CA GLY A 209 0.43 4.47 -8.98
C GLY A 209 1.40 5.63 -9.14
N THR A 210 1.68 6.32 -8.03
CA THR A 210 2.72 7.36 -8.02
C THR A 210 4.11 6.74 -8.13
N THR A 211 4.93 7.27 -9.03
CA THR A 211 6.35 6.88 -9.15
C THR A 211 7.20 7.36 -7.97
N SER A 212 6.65 8.22 -7.09
CA SER A 212 7.29 8.59 -5.81
C SER A 212 7.39 7.39 -4.85
N ASN A 213 6.56 6.37 -5.02
CA ASN A 213 6.76 5.05 -4.42
C ASN A 213 7.82 4.31 -5.25
N SER A 214 9.05 4.77 -5.17
CA SER A 214 10.16 4.37 -6.07
C SER A 214 10.61 2.92 -5.88
N GLY A 215 10.32 2.31 -4.73
CA GLY A 215 10.90 1.03 -4.32
C GLY A 215 12.27 1.17 -3.64
N ASP A 216 12.86 2.37 -3.61
CA ASP A 216 14.21 2.60 -3.07
C ASP A 216 14.33 2.24 -1.59
N VAL A 217 13.29 2.53 -0.78
CA VAL A 217 13.30 2.15 0.64
C VAL A 217 13.32 0.63 0.77
N THR A 218 12.44 -0.07 0.06
CA THR A 218 12.39 -1.55 0.05
C THR A 218 13.72 -2.14 -0.40
N ALA A 219 14.33 -1.58 -1.46
CA ALA A 219 15.63 -2.00 -1.97
C ALA A 219 16.75 -1.79 -0.94
N THR A 220 16.76 -0.63 -0.27
CA THR A 220 17.79 -0.30 0.72
C THR A 220 17.68 -1.16 1.97
N VAL A 221 16.47 -1.36 2.52
CA VAL A 221 16.30 -2.20 3.71
C VAL A 221 16.56 -3.67 3.40
N PHE A 222 16.26 -4.13 2.18
CA PHE A 222 16.65 -5.47 1.70
C PHE A 222 18.17 -5.62 1.67
N ALA A 223 18.91 -4.65 1.13
CA ALA A 223 20.36 -4.63 1.16
C ALA A 223 20.94 -4.62 2.58
N GLN A 224 20.19 -4.12 3.55
CA GLN A 224 20.56 -4.13 4.98
C GLN A 224 20.12 -5.41 5.72
N GLY A 225 19.52 -6.40 5.03
CA GLY A 225 19.17 -7.72 5.57
C GLY A 225 17.72 -7.83 6.10
N VAL A 226 16.82 -6.92 5.75
CA VAL A 226 15.38 -7.10 6.00
C VAL A 226 14.81 -8.15 5.05
N ASN A 227 14.06 -9.10 5.58
CA ASN A 227 13.43 -10.14 4.78
C ASN A 227 12.28 -9.58 3.94
N LEU A 228 12.20 -10.06 2.70
CA LEU A 228 11.10 -9.79 1.78
C LEU A 228 10.40 -11.09 1.39
N SER A 229 9.11 -11.00 1.03
CA SER A 229 8.34 -12.17 0.58
C SER A 229 7.39 -11.84 -0.56
N ASN A 230 7.01 -12.89 -1.32
CA ASN A 230 6.08 -12.85 -2.44
C ASN A 230 6.43 -11.81 -3.52
N LEU A 231 7.73 -11.59 -3.79
CA LEU A 231 8.21 -10.49 -4.63
C LEU A 231 7.72 -10.55 -6.08
N GLU A 232 7.29 -11.71 -6.56
CA GLU A 232 6.72 -11.93 -7.88
C GLU A 232 5.24 -11.54 -7.97
N MET A 233 4.57 -11.26 -6.84
CA MET A 233 3.13 -11.00 -6.80
C MET A 233 2.82 -9.52 -7.08
N ILE A 234 2.71 -9.20 -8.36
CA ILE A 234 2.41 -7.86 -8.89
C ILE A 234 1.02 -7.88 -9.50
N GLN A 235 0.09 -7.08 -8.96
CA GLN A 235 -1.26 -6.99 -9.49
C GLN A 235 -1.36 -6.03 -10.66
N TYR A 236 -1.85 -6.52 -11.79
CA TYR A 236 -2.31 -5.72 -12.90
C TYR A 236 -3.78 -5.34 -12.71
N HIS A 237 -4.11 -4.06 -12.90
CA HIS A 237 -5.50 -3.63 -13.01
C HIS A 237 -5.93 -3.74 -14.46
N PRO A 238 -7.06 -4.41 -14.76
CA PRO A 238 -7.44 -4.68 -16.15
C PRO A 238 -7.82 -3.41 -16.92
N THR A 239 -8.44 -2.44 -16.27
CA THR A 239 -8.95 -1.23 -16.92
C THR A 239 -8.08 -0.02 -16.61
N THR A 240 -7.06 0.21 -17.44
CA THR A 240 -6.20 1.41 -17.41
C THR A 240 -6.04 1.98 -18.81
N ILE A 241 -5.67 3.26 -18.90
CA ILE A 241 -5.45 3.96 -20.16
C ILE A 241 -4.05 4.59 -20.13
N GLY A 242 -3.27 4.38 -21.18
CA GLY A 242 -1.96 5.02 -21.33
C GLY A 242 -2.10 6.52 -21.60
N ILE A 243 -1.48 7.37 -20.78
CA ILE A 243 -1.41 8.81 -20.97
C ILE A 243 0.05 9.22 -20.79
N SER A 244 0.65 9.80 -21.81
CA SER A 244 1.93 10.53 -21.73
C SER A 244 2.85 10.14 -20.55
N GLY A 245 3.37 8.90 -20.55
CA GLY A 245 4.33 8.42 -19.55
C GLY A 245 3.77 7.89 -18.23
N LYS A 246 2.44 7.76 -18.10
CA LYS A 246 1.75 7.13 -16.95
C LYS A 246 0.48 6.42 -17.41
N ARG A 247 -0.19 5.73 -16.48
CA ARG A 247 -1.50 5.13 -16.71
C ARG A 247 -2.57 5.80 -15.86
N LEU A 248 -3.69 6.15 -16.49
CA LEU A 248 -4.91 6.54 -15.80
C LEU A 248 -5.67 5.28 -15.39
N LEU A 249 -6.12 5.23 -14.16
CA LEU A 249 -6.99 4.18 -13.67
C LEU A 249 -8.44 4.44 -14.14
N VAL A 250 -9.05 3.46 -14.80
CA VAL A 250 -10.51 3.40 -14.91
C VAL A 250 -11.00 2.50 -13.78
N THR A 251 -11.62 3.11 -12.79
CA THR A 251 -11.95 2.46 -11.51
C THR A 251 -12.75 1.16 -11.70
N GLU A 252 -12.51 0.17 -10.86
CA GLU A 252 -13.27 -1.09 -10.86
C GLU A 252 -14.77 -0.89 -10.63
N ALA A 253 -15.15 0.21 -10.00
CA ALA A 253 -16.54 0.60 -9.85
C ALA A 253 -17.28 0.68 -11.20
N ALA A 254 -16.59 1.03 -12.28
CA ALA A 254 -17.15 1.04 -13.64
C ALA A 254 -17.73 -0.33 -14.03
N ARG A 255 -16.97 -1.41 -13.79
CA ARG A 255 -17.43 -2.79 -14.03
C ARG A 255 -18.48 -3.22 -13.00
N GLY A 256 -18.35 -2.77 -11.75
CA GLY A 256 -19.31 -3.01 -10.68
C GLY A 256 -20.69 -2.41 -10.92
N GLU A 257 -20.75 -1.29 -11.64
CA GLU A 257 -22.01 -0.61 -12.01
C GLU A 257 -22.56 -1.07 -13.38
N GLY A 258 -21.91 -2.03 -14.05
CA GLY A 258 -22.42 -2.65 -15.28
C GLY A 258 -21.57 -2.45 -16.54
N GLY A 259 -20.38 -1.86 -16.43
CA GLY A 259 -19.43 -1.75 -17.54
C GLY A 259 -18.96 -3.12 -18.03
N ARG A 260 -18.90 -3.32 -19.36
CA ARG A 260 -18.67 -4.58 -20.03
C ARG A 260 -17.42 -4.55 -20.90
N LEU A 261 -16.52 -5.52 -20.73
CA LEU A 261 -15.32 -5.64 -21.57
C LEU A 261 -15.66 -6.33 -22.89
N CYS A 262 -15.19 -5.74 -24.00
CA CYS A 262 -15.39 -6.28 -25.33
C CYS A 262 -14.17 -6.06 -26.23
N VAL A 263 -14.08 -6.86 -27.28
CA VAL A 263 -13.11 -6.78 -28.37
C VAL A 263 -13.81 -7.02 -29.70
N LYS A 264 -13.33 -6.45 -30.80
CA LYS A 264 -13.84 -6.83 -32.10
C LYS A 264 -13.23 -8.16 -32.55
N ARG A 265 -14.10 -9.12 -32.82
CA ARG A 265 -13.78 -10.45 -33.35
C ARG A 265 -14.44 -10.62 -34.72
N ASN A 266 -13.64 -10.81 -35.76
CA ASN A 266 -14.14 -10.87 -37.16
C ASN A 266 -15.07 -9.67 -37.49
N GLY A 267 -14.70 -8.46 -37.03
CA GLY A 267 -15.45 -7.21 -37.27
C GLY A 267 -16.70 -7.01 -36.41
N LYS A 268 -17.05 -7.93 -35.51
CA LYS A 268 -18.21 -7.84 -34.60
C LYS A 268 -17.76 -7.71 -33.16
N TRP A 269 -18.52 -6.95 -32.35
CA TRP A 269 -18.27 -6.84 -30.92
C TRP A 269 -18.51 -8.16 -30.20
N TRP A 270 -17.51 -8.63 -29.48
CA TRP A 270 -17.54 -9.84 -28.67
C TRP A 270 -17.28 -9.49 -27.19
N TYR A 271 -18.29 -9.72 -26.36
CA TYR A 271 -18.23 -9.52 -24.90
C TYR A 271 -17.67 -10.77 -24.23
N PHE A 272 -16.37 -10.97 -24.38
CA PHE A 272 -15.68 -12.23 -24.12
C PHE A 272 -15.78 -12.69 -22.66
N MET A 273 -15.77 -11.77 -21.67
CA MET A 273 -15.89 -12.15 -20.25
C MET A 273 -17.24 -12.80 -19.93
N GLU A 274 -18.31 -12.43 -20.62
CA GLU A 274 -19.65 -12.98 -20.38
C GLU A 274 -19.82 -14.37 -20.97
N GLU A 275 -19.11 -14.66 -22.06
CA GLU A 275 -19.12 -15.97 -22.71
C GLU A 275 -18.21 -16.95 -21.96
N ILE A 276 -17.00 -16.52 -21.57
CA ILE A 276 -16.00 -17.37 -20.92
C ILE A 276 -16.35 -17.64 -19.44
N TYR A 277 -16.89 -16.63 -18.76
CA TYR A 277 -17.21 -16.68 -17.31
C TYR A 277 -18.67 -16.24 -17.06
N PRO A 278 -19.67 -17.07 -17.38
CA PRO A 278 -21.09 -16.68 -17.34
C PRO A 278 -21.62 -16.29 -15.96
N GLU A 279 -20.98 -16.77 -14.87
CA GLU A 279 -21.40 -16.49 -13.49
C GLU A 279 -20.99 -15.09 -13.02
N LEU A 280 -19.69 -14.80 -12.99
CA LEU A 280 -19.13 -13.54 -12.48
C LEU A 280 -18.89 -12.51 -13.59
N LYS A 281 -18.81 -12.95 -14.84
CA LYS A 281 -18.67 -12.07 -16.02
C LYS A 281 -17.50 -11.09 -15.85
N ASN A 282 -17.78 -9.81 -15.98
CA ASN A 282 -16.82 -8.72 -15.84
C ASN A 282 -16.34 -8.50 -14.38
N LEU A 283 -16.91 -9.21 -13.40
CA LEU A 283 -16.53 -9.17 -11.98
C LEU A 283 -15.64 -10.35 -11.56
N MET A 284 -15.03 -11.06 -12.51
CA MET A 284 -13.94 -11.98 -12.20
C MET A 284 -12.78 -11.25 -11.49
N PRO A 285 -11.96 -11.94 -10.69
CA PRO A 285 -10.75 -11.38 -10.09
C PRO A 285 -9.83 -10.70 -11.11
N ARG A 286 -9.08 -9.69 -10.69
CA ARG A 286 -8.28 -8.82 -11.57
C ARG A 286 -7.24 -9.57 -12.39
N ASP A 287 -6.58 -10.55 -11.79
CA ASP A 287 -5.60 -11.43 -12.46
C ASP A 287 -6.25 -12.20 -13.62
N VAL A 288 -7.44 -12.76 -13.40
CA VAL A 288 -8.20 -13.47 -14.43
C VAL A 288 -8.58 -12.53 -15.56
N VAL A 289 -9.18 -11.37 -15.25
CA VAL A 289 -9.59 -10.39 -16.26
C VAL A 289 -8.39 -9.90 -17.07
N SER A 290 -7.29 -9.54 -16.40
CA SER A 290 -6.07 -9.05 -17.09
C SER A 290 -5.46 -10.11 -18.01
N ARG A 291 -5.48 -11.37 -17.58
CA ARG A 291 -5.00 -12.52 -18.38
C ARG A 291 -5.87 -12.76 -19.61
N GLU A 292 -7.20 -12.71 -19.45
CA GLU A 292 -8.08 -12.87 -20.61
C GLU A 292 -7.96 -11.70 -21.60
N MET A 293 -7.82 -10.46 -21.11
CA MET A 293 -7.52 -9.33 -21.98
C MET A 293 -6.21 -9.52 -22.75
N TYR A 294 -5.16 -10.02 -22.08
CA TYR A 294 -3.89 -10.34 -22.72
C TYR A 294 -4.05 -11.42 -23.80
N ASN A 295 -4.86 -12.45 -23.54
CA ASN A 295 -5.10 -13.57 -24.45
C ASN A 295 -5.92 -13.15 -25.67
N VAL A 296 -7.03 -12.42 -25.47
CA VAL A 296 -7.95 -12.07 -26.58
C VAL A 296 -7.31 -11.16 -27.63
N VAL A 297 -6.47 -10.19 -27.22
CA VAL A 297 -5.77 -9.29 -28.18
C VAL A 297 -4.66 -9.99 -28.97
N ARG A 298 -4.30 -11.22 -28.64
CA ARG A 298 -3.31 -12.05 -29.34
C ARG A 298 -3.94 -13.10 -30.24
N ARG A 299 -5.26 -13.19 -30.23
CA ARG A 299 -5.98 -14.11 -31.14
C ARG A 299 -5.97 -13.56 -32.56
N PRO A 300 -5.75 -14.40 -33.57
CA PRO A 300 -5.69 -13.96 -34.96
C PRO A 300 -7.07 -13.48 -35.51
N ASP A 301 -8.17 -13.88 -34.85
CA ASP A 301 -9.54 -13.49 -35.18
C ASP A 301 -10.03 -12.24 -34.43
N CYS A 302 -9.21 -11.63 -33.59
CA CYS A 302 -9.54 -10.45 -32.79
C CYS A 302 -8.66 -9.24 -33.15
N GLU A 303 -9.20 -8.04 -32.95
CA GLU A 303 -8.39 -6.80 -32.97
C GLU A 303 -7.51 -6.73 -31.71
N ASN A 304 -6.42 -5.97 -31.77
CA ASN A 304 -5.44 -5.86 -30.69
C ASN A 304 -5.80 -4.82 -29.61
N GLN A 305 -7.07 -4.42 -29.51
CA GLN A 305 -7.57 -3.44 -28.55
C GLN A 305 -8.82 -3.94 -27.85
N VAL A 306 -8.79 -3.94 -26.51
CA VAL A 306 -9.98 -4.17 -25.67
C VAL A 306 -10.63 -2.85 -25.32
N TYR A 307 -11.95 -2.85 -25.26
CA TYR A 307 -12.76 -1.69 -24.87
C TYR A 307 -13.62 -2.02 -23.65
N LEU A 308 -13.85 -0.99 -22.85
CA LEU A 308 -14.86 -1.01 -21.79
C LEU A 308 -16.09 -0.27 -22.28
N ASP A 309 -17.18 -1.00 -22.50
CA ASP A 309 -18.48 -0.48 -22.92
C ASP A 309 -19.31 -0.08 -21.70
N MET A 310 -19.60 1.20 -21.58
CA MET A 310 -20.44 1.80 -20.53
C MET A 310 -21.62 2.60 -21.11
N THR A 311 -21.81 2.52 -22.42
CA THR A 311 -22.83 3.32 -23.14
C THR A 311 -24.27 2.98 -22.74
N ASN A 312 -24.49 1.82 -22.11
CA ASN A 312 -25.80 1.35 -21.66
C ASN A 312 -26.12 1.68 -20.20
N LEU A 313 -25.24 2.43 -19.51
CA LEU A 313 -25.50 2.82 -18.11
C LEU A 313 -26.52 3.95 -18.04
N SER A 314 -27.36 3.92 -16.99
CA SER A 314 -28.36 4.95 -16.79
C SER A 314 -27.76 6.30 -16.37
N ASP A 315 -28.43 7.38 -16.72
CA ASP A 315 -28.12 8.74 -16.27
C ASP A 315 -27.91 8.85 -14.76
N GLU A 316 -28.68 8.08 -13.97
CA GLU A 316 -28.57 8.07 -12.51
C GLU A 316 -27.19 7.58 -12.06
N ILE A 317 -26.66 6.52 -12.68
CA ILE A 317 -25.31 5.99 -12.37
C ILE A 317 -24.25 7.06 -12.67
N TRP A 318 -24.34 7.72 -13.82
CA TRP A 318 -23.41 8.77 -14.20
C TRP A 318 -23.44 9.96 -13.25
N LYS A 319 -24.63 10.37 -12.78
CA LYS A 319 -24.80 11.52 -11.89
C LYS A 319 -24.43 11.23 -10.43
N THR A 320 -24.66 10.01 -9.96
CA THR A 320 -24.58 9.70 -8.52
C THR A 320 -23.39 8.84 -8.14
N LYS A 321 -22.97 7.87 -8.99
CA LYS A 321 -21.98 6.86 -8.65
C LYS A 321 -20.62 7.06 -9.33
N LEU A 322 -20.60 7.59 -10.57
CA LEU A 322 -19.41 7.74 -11.40
C LEU A 322 -19.20 9.16 -11.96
N PRO A 323 -19.64 10.26 -11.29
CA PRO A 323 -19.55 11.59 -11.87
C PRO A 323 -18.11 12.05 -12.09
N ASP A 324 -17.22 11.78 -11.14
CA ASP A 324 -15.83 12.21 -11.19
C ASP A 324 -15.08 11.46 -12.31
N MET A 325 -15.30 10.13 -12.43
CA MET A 325 -14.69 9.31 -13.49
C MET A 325 -15.08 9.80 -14.89
N ARG A 326 -16.39 10.10 -15.11
CA ARG A 326 -16.84 10.64 -16.39
C ARG A 326 -16.16 11.95 -16.72
N LYS A 327 -16.10 12.85 -15.73
CA LYS A 327 -15.43 14.15 -15.87
C LYS A 327 -13.95 13.99 -16.22
N GLU A 328 -13.23 13.12 -15.53
CA GLU A 328 -11.81 12.85 -15.78
C GLU A 328 -11.55 12.32 -17.19
N LEU A 329 -12.39 11.40 -17.67
CA LEU A 329 -12.26 10.85 -19.02
C LEU A 329 -12.51 11.93 -20.09
N ILE A 330 -13.48 12.81 -19.89
CA ILE A 330 -13.75 13.93 -20.79
C ILE A 330 -12.59 14.95 -20.73
N ASP A 331 -12.20 15.37 -19.53
CA ASP A 331 -11.23 16.44 -19.33
C ASP A 331 -9.81 16.05 -19.79
N TYR A 332 -9.39 14.80 -19.56
CA TYR A 332 -8.03 14.34 -19.89
C TYR A 332 -7.91 13.64 -21.23
N LEU A 333 -8.97 13.03 -21.73
CA LEU A 333 -8.91 12.19 -22.93
C LEU A 333 -9.87 12.62 -24.03
N GLY A 334 -10.83 13.50 -23.75
CA GLY A 334 -11.90 13.86 -24.68
C GLY A 334 -12.91 12.73 -24.92
N ILE A 335 -12.91 11.67 -24.09
CA ILE A 335 -13.79 10.53 -24.21
C ILE A 335 -15.02 10.74 -23.32
N ASP A 336 -16.23 10.80 -23.91
CA ASP A 336 -17.48 10.75 -23.15
C ASP A 336 -17.99 9.29 -23.07
N PRO A 337 -17.76 8.60 -21.92
CA PRO A 337 -18.06 7.17 -21.78
C PRO A 337 -19.56 6.83 -21.84
N GLU A 338 -20.44 7.82 -21.80
CA GLU A 338 -21.88 7.67 -22.07
C GLU A 338 -22.18 7.48 -23.56
N LYS A 339 -21.28 7.97 -24.44
CA LYS A 339 -21.49 8.00 -25.89
C LYS A 339 -20.58 7.05 -26.65
N GLU A 340 -19.41 6.75 -26.10
CA GLU A 340 -18.40 5.94 -26.76
C GLU A 340 -17.68 5.00 -25.81
N MET A 341 -17.18 3.89 -26.35
CA MET A 341 -16.46 2.88 -25.59
C MET A 341 -15.06 3.38 -25.24
N ILE A 342 -14.57 3.02 -24.05
CA ILE A 342 -13.28 3.43 -23.52
C ILE A 342 -12.23 2.39 -23.94
N PRO A 343 -11.15 2.74 -24.67
CA PRO A 343 -10.05 1.83 -24.93
C PRO A 343 -9.28 1.57 -23.65
N VAL A 344 -9.14 0.30 -23.24
CA VAL A 344 -8.50 -0.09 -21.98
C VAL A 344 -7.47 -1.18 -22.18
N GLU A 345 -6.45 -1.18 -21.36
CA GLU A 345 -5.43 -2.22 -21.29
C GLU A 345 -4.95 -2.44 -19.85
N PRO A 346 -4.47 -3.65 -19.51
CA PRO A 346 -3.94 -3.90 -18.17
C PRO A 346 -2.72 -3.06 -17.84
N GLY A 347 -2.64 -2.55 -16.59
CA GLY A 347 -1.49 -1.81 -16.08
C GLY A 347 -1.16 -2.19 -14.66
N ILE A 348 0.10 -2.06 -14.26
CA ILE A 348 0.56 -2.33 -12.90
C ILE A 348 -0.14 -1.38 -11.93
N HIS A 349 -0.67 -1.94 -10.85
CA HIS A 349 -1.53 -1.20 -9.94
C HIS A 349 -1.19 -1.36 -8.45
N TYR A 350 -0.85 -2.57 -8.00
CA TYR A 350 -0.62 -2.86 -6.59
C TYR A 350 0.42 -3.96 -6.41
N PHE A 351 1.21 -3.86 -5.34
CA PHE A 351 2.19 -4.87 -4.96
C PHE A 351 1.68 -5.65 -3.75
N MET A 352 1.42 -6.96 -3.93
CA MET A 352 1.15 -7.87 -2.81
C MET A 352 2.45 -8.36 -2.18
N ALA A 353 3.55 -8.00 -2.81
CA ALA A 353 4.94 -8.23 -2.47
C ALA A 353 5.47 -7.21 -1.47
N GLY A 354 6.50 -7.54 -0.72
CA GLY A 354 7.20 -6.55 0.09
C GLY A 354 7.87 -7.13 1.32
N ILE A 355 8.03 -6.30 2.33
CA ILE A 355 8.67 -6.65 3.59
C ILE A 355 7.87 -7.76 4.27
N ASP A 356 8.60 -8.83 4.64
CA ASP A 356 8.04 -9.93 5.39
C ASP A 356 7.81 -9.52 6.85
N VAL A 357 6.58 -9.69 7.32
CA VAL A 357 6.17 -9.31 8.67
C VAL A 357 5.27 -10.38 9.28
N ASP A 358 5.32 -10.49 10.60
CA ASP A 358 4.37 -11.30 11.35
C ASP A 358 3.00 -10.62 11.51
N ILE A 359 2.04 -11.31 12.14
CA ILE A 359 0.69 -10.79 12.40
C ILE A 359 0.65 -9.49 13.22
N TYR A 360 1.75 -9.14 13.88
CA TYR A 360 1.95 -7.92 14.66
C TYR A 360 2.76 -6.87 13.90
N HIS A 361 3.01 -7.08 12.62
CA HIS A 361 3.79 -6.20 11.76
C HIS A 361 5.28 -6.04 12.13
N ARG A 362 5.86 -7.00 12.90
CA ARG A 362 7.29 -7.02 13.18
C ARG A 362 8.03 -7.64 11.99
N THR A 363 9.19 -7.09 11.66
CA THR A 363 10.13 -7.68 10.71
C THR A 363 11.05 -8.70 11.40
N ASN A 364 12.01 -9.25 10.65
CA ASN A 364 13.09 -10.08 11.19
C ASN A 364 14.10 -9.31 12.05
N MET A 365 14.04 -7.99 12.11
CA MET A 365 14.91 -7.15 12.93
C MET A 365 14.17 -6.62 14.17
N ASP A 366 14.83 -6.60 15.32
CA ASP A 366 14.26 -6.00 16.52
C ASP A 366 14.04 -4.49 16.31
N ASN A 367 12.99 -3.91 16.90
CA ASN A 367 12.58 -2.50 16.81
C ASN A 367 12.23 -2.00 15.40
N LEU A 368 12.07 -2.89 14.42
CA LEU A 368 11.67 -2.55 13.07
C LEU A 368 10.32 -3.19 12.72
N TYR A 369 9.38 -2.34 12.32
CA TYR A 369 8.03 -2.70 11.91
C TYR A 369 7.77 -2.22 10.48
N ALA A 370 6.80 -2.84 9.80
CA ALA A 370 6.37 -2.37 8.50
C ALA A 370 4.85 -2.51 8.34
N ALA A 371 4.18 -1.58 7.62
CA ALA A 371 2.74 -1.57 7.46
C ALA A 371 2.31 -0.98 6.11
N GLY A 372 1.17 -1.43 5.61
CA GLY A 372 0.60 -0.99 4.33
C GLY A 372 1.14 -1.75 3.14
N GLU A 373 1.13 -1.12 1.96
CA GLU A 373 1.50 -1.77 0.70
C GLU A 373 2.97 -2.19 0.60
N CYS A 374 3.84 -1.71 1.49
CA CYS A 374 5.21 -2.21 1.57
C CYS A 374 5.33 -3.60 2.22
N THR A 375 4.23 -4.22 2.66
CA THR A 375 4.20 -5.54 3.31
C THR A 375 3.41 -6.57 2.52
N SER A 376 3.68 -7.87 2.72
CA SER A 376 3.16 -8.95 1.88
C SER A 376 2.09 -9.85 2.52
N GLN A 377 1.65 -9.61 3.76
CA GLN A 377 0.90 -10.63 4.54
C GLN A 377 -0.59 -10.79 4.20
N TYR A 378 -1.29 -9.71 3.73
CA TYR A 378 -2.76 -9.71 3.67
C TYR A 378 -3.37 -10.20 2.36
N HIS A 379 -2.63 -10.15 1.26
CA HIS A 379 -3.26 -10.17 -0.07
C HIS A 379 -2.90 -11.38 -0.93
N GLY A 380 -1.93 -12.18 -0.49
CA GLY A 380 -1.52 -13.39 -1.20
C GLY A 380 -1.11 -13.14 -2.65
N ALA A 381 -1.59 -13.98 -3.55
CA ALA A 381 -1.21 -13.94 -4.96
C ALA A 381 -2.03 -12.93 -5.80
N ASN A 382 -3.15 -12.42 -5.28
CA ASN A 382 -3.97 -11.40 -5.94
C ASN A 382 -4.87 -10.70 -4.93
N ARG A 383 -4.82 -9.37 -4.89
CA ARG A 383 -5.54 -8.55 -3.91
C ARG A 383 -7.00 -8.37 -4.29
N LEU A 384 -7.90 -8.69 -3.36
CA LEU A 384 -9.32 -8.38 -3.48
C LEU A 384 -9.54 -6.85 -3.53
N GLY A 385 -10.33 -6.37 -4.49
CA GLY A 385 -10.69 -4.95 -4.58
C GLY A 385 -11.28 -4.44 -3.27
N GLY A 386 -10.93 -3.20 -2.86
CA GLY A 386 -11.38 -2.61 -1.59
C GLY A 386 -10.57 -2.98 -0.33
N ASN A 387 -9.69 -3.99 -0.37
CA ASN A 387 -8.89 -4.39 0.78
C ASN A 387 -7.59 -3.58 0.98
N SER A 388 -7.13 -2.79 0.00
CA SER A 388 -5.84 -2.08 0.12
C SER A 388 -5.84 -1.02 1.22
N MET A 389 -6.85 -0.15 1.23
CA MET A 389 -6.99 0.89 2.26
C MET A 389 -7.20 0.28 3.64
N LEU A 390 -8.02 -0.78 3.71
CA LEU A 390 -8.27 -1.52 4.94
C LEU A 390 -6.98 -2.11 5.51
N GLY A 391 -6.19 -2.79 4.67
CA GLY A 391 -4.91 -3.39 5.07
C GLY A 391 -3.90 -2.34 5.52
N ALA A 392 -3.86 -1.18 4.86
CA ALA A 392 -2.97 -0.09 5.25
C ALA A 392 -3.34 0.50 6.62
N ILE A 393 -4.61 0.80 6.86
CA ILE A 393 -5.10 1.36 8.14
C ILE A 393 -4.88 0.34 9.26
N ARG A 394 -5.33 -0.91 9.06
CA ARG A 394 -5.14 -1.96 10.06
C ARG A 394 -3.67 -2.20 10.38
N GLY A 395 -2.84 -2.26 9.36
CA GLY A 395 -1.41 -2.49 9.53
C GLY A 395 -0.75 -1.43 10.39
N GLY A 396 -1.03 -0.15 10.13
CA GLY A 396 -0.55 0.95 10.94
C GLY A 396 -1.02 0.85 12.40
N ASN A 397 -2.31 0.56 12.61
CA ASN A 397 -2.87 0.39 13.95
C ASN A 397 -2.23 -0.78 14.72
N MET A 398 -2.00 -1.91 14.03
CA MET A 398 -1.40 -3.10 14.65
C MET A 398 0.07 -2.89 15.02
N ALA A 399 0.87 -2.30 14.14
CA ALA A 399 2.25 -1.93 14.43
C ALA A 399 2.33 -1.02 15.67
N ALA A 400 1.50 0.05 15.70
CA ALA A 400 1.43 0.96 16.84
C ALA A 400 1.04 0.25 18.14
N LYS A 401 -0.03 -0.56 18.14
CA LYS A 401 -0.47 -1.34 19.31
C LYS A 401 0.63 -2.27 19.82
N ARG A 402 1.38 -2.89 18.92
CA ARG A 402 2.47 -3.79 19.32
C ARG A 402 3.63 -3.04 19.94
N ILE A 403 4.01 -1.90 19.38
CA ILE A 403 5.05 -1.01 19.93
C ILE A 403 4.69 -0.58 21.36
N MET A 404 3.46 -0.14 21.58
CA MET A 404 2.99 0.29 22.90
C MET A 404 3.03 -0.84 23.93
N LYS A 405 2.55 -2.03 23.55
CA LYS A 405 2.58 -3.21 24.44
C LYS A 405 4.01 -3.58 24.85
N TYR A 406 4.97 -3.49 23.93
CA TYR A 406 6.37 -3.75 24.23
C TYR A 406 6.97 -2.69 25.17
N ALA A 407 6.62 -1.43 24.97
CA ALA A 407 7.06 -0.33 25.81
C ALA A 407 6.52 -0.42 27.26
N ASP A 408 5.27 -0.86 27.42
CA ASP A 408 4.68 -1.06 28.76
C ASP A 408 5.36 -2.23 29.48
N TRP A 409 5.63 -3.32 28.79
CA TRP A 409 6.38 -4.44 29.35
C TRP A 409 7.82 -4.07 29.77
N GLU A 410 8.53 -3.22 29.01
CA GLU A 410 9.85 -2.70 29.41
C GLU A 410 9.77 -1.84 30.67
N LYS A 411 8.71 -1.02 30.84
CA LYS A 411 8.50 -0.24 32.05
C LYS A 411 8.27 -1.13 33.28
N ASP A 412 7.47 -2.19 33.12
CA ASP A 412 7.19 -3.14 34.21
C ASP A 412 8.46 -3.87 34.65
N ILE A 413 9.29 -4.35 33.72
CA ILE A 413 10.58 -4.97 34.02
C ILE A 413 11.54 -3.98 34.70
N TYR A 414 11.56 -2.73 34.23
CA TYR A 414 12.40 -1.70 34.86
C TYR A 414 11.94 -1.42 36.29
N ALA A 415 10.63 -1.31 36.50
CA ALA A 415 10.04 -1.11 37.82
C ALA A 415 10.33 -2.29 38.77
N GLU A 416 10.24 -3.54 38.30
CA GLU A 416 10.60 -4.74 39.05
C GLU A 416 12.09 -4.75 39.44
N ARG A 417 12.99 -4.46 38.48
CA ARG A 417 14.43 -4.38 38.73
C ARG A 417 14.80 -3.27 39.72
N MET A 418 14.11 -2.12 39.67
CA MET A 418 14.32 -1.03 40.63
C MET A 418 13.82 -1.39 42.02
N LYS A 419 12.74 -2.18 42.15
CA LYS A 419 12.29 -2.73 43.45
C LYS A 419 13.29 -3.73 44.02
N GLU A 420 13.84 -4.62 43.18
CA GLU A 420 14.87 -5.60 43.58
C GLU A 420 16.19 -4.92 44.04
N GLN A 421 16.53 -3.74 43.50
CA GLN A 421 17.73 -2.99 43.85
C GLN A 421 17.57 -2.08 45.06
N GLY A 422 16.42 -2.12 45.75
CA GLY A 422 16.20 -1.39 47.03
C GLY A 422 16.07 0.13 46.89
N ASN A 423 15.98 0.68 45.69
CA ASN A 423 15.85 2.11 45.43
C ASN A 423 14.39 2.58 45.22
N GLY A 424 13.41 1.77 45.62
CA GLY A 424 11.98 2.06 45.44
C GLY A 424 11.46 3.04 46.49
N LYS A 425 11.46 4.34 46.19
CA LYS A 425 10.47 5.22 46.81
C LYS A 425 9.13 4.93 46.13
N ASP A 426 8.12 4.60 46.94
CA ASP A 426 6.75 4.38 46.55
C ASP A 426 6.23 5.50 45.61
N ILE A 427 6.03 5.17 44.34
CA ILE A 427 5.23 5.95 43.41
C ILE A 427 3.90 5.19 43.30
N SER A 428 3.17 5.07 44.40
CA SER A 428 1.80 4.58 44.43
C SER A 428 0.86 5.69 44.92
N ASP A 429 -0.23 5.86 44.23
CA ASP A 429 -1.46 6.49 44.65
C ASP A 429 -1.56 8.03 44.63
N LYS A 430 -1.43 8.64 43.46
CA LYS A 430 -2.03 9.97 43.24
C LYS A 430 -2.53 10.24 41.80
N GLU A 431 -3.10 9.31 41.11
CA GLU A 431 -3.72 9.62 39.80
C GLU A 431 -4.98 8.82 39.46
N ALA A 432 -5.85 8.62 40.42
CA ALA A 432 -7.21 8.13 40.18
C ALA A 432 -8.24 9.19 40.62
N ALA A 433 -8.18 10.39 40.07
CA ALA A 433 -9.27 11.36 40.09
C ALA A 433 -9.04 12.45 39.04
N GLY A 434 -9.79 12.38 37.92
CA GLY A 434 -10.24 13.53 37.13
C GLY A 434 -9.23 14.62 36.73
N GLY A 435 -7.98 14.30 36.48
CA GLY A 435 -6.93 15.27 36.20
C GLY A 435 -6.62 15.38 34.71
N LYS A 436 -6.51 16.59 34.19
CA LYS A 436 -5.93 16.91 32.88
C LYS A 436 -4.71 16.04 32.62
N ARG A 437 -4.64 15.33 31.47
CA ARG A 437 -3.44 14.65 30.99
C ARG A 437 -2.27 15.61 31.09
N ILE A 438 -1.32 15.36 31.98
CA ILE A 438 -0.06 16.08 32.01
C ILE A 438 0.71 15.52 30.82
N ILE A 439 0.74 16.27 29.72
CA ILE A 439 1.62 15.97 28.60
C ILE A 439 3.04 16.19 29.13
N PRO A 440 3.89 15.15 29.19
CA PRO A 440 5.28 15.36 29.61
C PRO A 440 5.89 16.40 28.65
N GLN A 441 6.65 17.34 29.19
CA GLN A 441 7.48 18.23 28.38
C GLN A 441 8.52 17.35 27.69
N ILE A 442 8.22 16.91 26.45
CA ILE A 442 9.06 16.01 25.69
C ILE A 442 10.17 16.88 25.11
N ASP A 443 11.41 16.58 25.48
CA ASP A 443 12.57 17.19 24.84
C ASP A 443 12.66 16.64 23.40
N TRP A 444 12.27 17.48 22.46
CA TRP A 444 12.12 17.14 21.05
C TRP A 444 13.48 16.97 20.34
N GLU A 445 14.55 17.49 20.94
CA GLU A 445 15.88 17.53 20.33
C GLU A 445 16.72 16.27 20.60
N GLU A 446 16.44 15.53 21.69
CA GLU A 446 17.27 14.38 22.11
C GLU A 446 17.30 13.20 21.13
N ASN A 447 16.37 13.11 20.15
CA ASN A 447 16.26 11.94 19.25
C ASN A 447 16.63 12.22 17.80
N ILE A 448 16.90 13.48 17.43
CA ILE A 448 17.28 13.87 16.08
C ILE A 448 18.60 14.63 16.15
N ILE A 449 19.65 14.00 15.63
CA ILE A 449 21.00 14.54 15.63
C ILE A 449 21.37 14.89 14.18
N GLU A 450 21.75 16.16 13.93
CA GLU A 450 22.31 16.55 12.64
C GLU A 450 23.66 15.84 12.42
N VAL A 451 23.81 15.19 11.27
CA VAL A 451 25.05 14.48 10.92
C VAL A 451 26.04 15.50 10.39
N THR A 452 27.17 15.67 11.07
CA THR A 452 28.25 16.58 10.62
C THR A 452 29.08 15.92 9.50
N GLU A 453 29.69 16.73 8.64
CA GLU A 453 30.45 16.29 7.44
C GLU A 453 31.49 15.20 7.72
N ASN A 454 32.07 15.15 8.91
CA ASN A 454 33.05 14.13 9.32
C ASN A 454 32.45 12.72 9.49
N ASN A 455 31.12 12.58 9.51
CA ASN A 455 30.37 11.30 9.64
C ASN A 455 29.66 10.90 8.33
N TYR A 456 29.94 11.59 7.23
CA TYR A 456 29.45 11.19 5.91
C TYR A 456 30.21 9.93 5.41
N ASP A 457 29.75 8.76 5.79
CA ASP A 457 30.11 7.54 5.07
C ASP A 457 29.41 7.57 3.69
N ASN A 458 30.13 8.12 2.71
CA ASN A 458 29.90 8.09 1.29
C ASN A 458 28.72 8.90 0.70
N GLU A 459 29.07 9.91 -0.08
CA GLU A 459 28.26 10.60 -1.10
C GLU A 459 27.44 9.66 -2.00
N THR A 460 27.85 8.38 -2.13
CA THR A 460 27.22 7.35 -2.96
C THR A 460 25.80 6.98 -2.56
N TYR A 461 25.35 7.23 -1.31
CA TYR A 461 23.96 7.01 -0.90
C TYR A 461 23.01 8.15 -1.27
N LEU A 462 23.55 9.34 -1.53
CA LEU A 462 22.76 10.54 -1.82
C LEU A 462 22.39 10.66 -3.29
N ASN A 463 23.15 10.02 -4.19
CA ASN A 463 22.89 10.09 -5.60
C ASN A 463 21.58 9.40 -5.97
N ALA A 464 20.70 10.14 -6.61
CA ALA A 464 19.50 9.55 -7.21
C ALA A 464 19.89 8.59 -8.32
N ALA A 465 19.11 7.52 -8.50
CA ALA A 465 19.28 6.68 -9.67
C ALA A 465 19.05 7.50 -10.96
N SER A 466 19.88 7.28 -11.96
CA SER A 466 19.78 8.03 -13.22
C SER A 466 18.48 7.69 -13.96
N PRO A 467 17.87 8.66 -14.66
CA PRO A 467 16.67 8.38 -15.46
C PRO A 467 16.87 7.28 -16.50
N THR A 468 18.07 7.16 -17.04
CA THR A 468 18.44 6.10 -18.00
C THR A 468 18.42 4.73 -17.33
N PHE A 469 19.04 4.59 -16.14
CA PHE A 469 19.02 3.38 -15.37
C PHE A 469 17.58 2.96 -15.02
N ILE A 470 16.77 3.87 -14.48
CA ILE A 470 15.36 3.62 -14.10
C ILE A 470 14.55 3.13 -15.30
N LYS A 471 14.75 3.73 -16.47
CA LYS A 471 14.04 3.33 -17.69
C LYS A 471 14.46 1.93 -18.16
N GLU A 472 15.76 1.63 -18.20
CA GLU A 472 16.29 0.33 -18.61
C GLU A 472 15.87 -0.77 -17.62
N GLU A 473 16.01 -0.53 -16.32
CA GLU A 473 15.54 -1.42 -15.27
C GLU A 473 14.03 -1.74 -15.42
N GLY A 474 13.22 -0.69 -15.56
CA GLY A 474 11.76 -0.85 -15.67
C GLY A 474 11.34 -1.66 -16.90
N GLN A 475 12.04 -1.49 -18.03
CA GLN A 475 11.78 -2.27 -19.24
C GLN A 475 12.15 -3.75 -19.03
N ILE A 476 13.30 -4.04 -18.45
CA ILE A 476 13.75 -5.41 -18.15
C ILE A 476 12.78 -6.10 -17.19
N LEU A 477 12.37 -5.41 -16.12
CA LEU A 477 11.43 -5.96 -15.15
C LEU A 477 10.04 -6.20 -15.77
N LEU A 478 9.57 -5.32 -16.65
CA LEU A 478 8.30 -5.50 -17.34
C LEU A 478 8.32 -6.70 -18.29
N GLU A 479 9.43 -6.95 -18.97
CA GLU A 479 9.63 -8.13 -19.81
C GLU A 479 9.54 -9.42 -18.97
N GLY A 480 10.26 -9.49 -17.85
CA GLY A 480 10.34 -10.68 -17.00
C GLY A 480 9.15 -10.91 -16.08
N LEU A 481 8.45 -9.84 -15.67
CA LEU A 481 7.35 -9.87 -14.69
C LEU A 481 6.00 -9.43 -15.28
N GLY A 482 5.80 -9.67 -16.57
CA GLY A 482 4.55 -9.42 -17.26
C GLY A 482 3.38 -10.27 -16.75
N ILE A 483 2.21 -10.13 -17.41
CA ILE A 483 0.98 -10.87 -17.07
C ILE A 483 1.16 -12.38 -17.30
N ILE A 484 1.77 -12.76 -18.42
CA ILE A 484 2.14 -14.14 -18.76
C ILE A 484 3.66 -14.25 -18.71
N ARG A 485 4.16 -15.24 -17.99
CA ARG A 485 5.58 -15.42 -17.72
C ARG A 485 6.08 -16.76 -18.24
N SER A 486 7.32 -16.79 -18.67
CA SER A 486 8.00 -18.04 -19.02
C SER A 486 9.41 -18.07 -18.43
N GLU A 487 9.89 -19.25 -18.06
CA GLU A 487 11.20 -19.45 -17.44
C GLU A 487 12.32 -18.79 -18.27
N GLY A 488 12.31 -18.99 -19.59
CA GLY A 488 13.33 -18.42 -20.49
C GLY A 488 13.34 -16.88 -20.48
N VAL A 489 12.17 -16.24 -20.53
CA VAL A 489 12.06 -14.76 -20.52
C VAL A 489 12.47 -14.20 -19.16
N MET A 490 12.06 -14.84 -18.06
CA MET A 490 12.45 -14.44 -16.71
C MET A 490 13.96 -14.57 -16.49
N GLN A 491 14.58 -15.66 -17.00
CA GLN A 491 16.03 -15.86 -16.92
C GLN A 491 16.79 -14.82 -17.74
N GLU A 492 16.33 -14.54 -18.97
CA GLU A 492 16.94 -13.50 -19.80
C GLU A 492 16.87 -12.12 -19.13
N ALA A 493 15.73 -11.78 -18.52
CA ALA A 493 15.55 -10.55 -17.76
C ALA A 493 16.51 -10.47 -16.56
N TYR A 494 16.68 -11.58 -15.83
CA TYR A 494 17.64 -11.68 -14.71
C TYR A 494 19.08 -11.43 -15.18
N ASP A 495 19.47 -12.02 -16.31
CA ASP A 495 20.81 -11.85 -16.88
C ASP A 495 21.06 -10.41 -17.37
N LYS A 496 20.05 -9.79 -18.01
CA LYS A 496 20.07 -8.36 -18.39
C LYS A 496 20.24 -7.46 -17.17
N LEU A 497 19.48 -7.71 -16.10
CA LEU A 497 19.53 -6.92 -14.88
C LEU A 497 20.85 -7.10 -14.12
N THR A 498 21.44 -8.30 -14.17
CA THR A 498 22.77 -8.56 -13.63
C THR A 498 23.87 -7.77 -14.37
N LYS A 499 23.71 -7.58 -15.70
CA LYS A 499 24.60 -6.72 -16.47
C LYS A 499 24.39 -5.23 -16.15
N LEU A 500 23.16 -4.82 -15.95
CA LEU A 500 22.81 -3.44 -15.58
C LEU A 500 23.37 -3.08 -14.19
N GLU A 501 23.26 -3.98 -13.21
CA GLU A 501 23.84 -3.81 -11.86
C GLU A 501 25.34 -3.53 -11.89
N LYS A 502 26.09 -4.20 -12.78
CA LYS A 502 27.54 -3.97 -12.94
C LYS A 502 27.88 -2.58 -13.48
N LYS A 503 26.92 -1.90 -14.11
CA LYS A 503 27.05 -0.53 -14.64
C LYS A 503 26.51 0.53 -13.67
N ALA A 504 26.01 0.13 -12.51
CA ALA A 504 25.42 1.02 -11.54
C ALA A 504 26.47 1.98 -10.96
N ASP A 505 26.20 3.27 -11.05
CA ASP A 505 27.10 4.35 -10.63
C ASP A 505 26.94 4.72 -9.14
N CYS A 506 25.85 4.29 -8.50
CA CYS A 506 25.58 4.61 -7.10
C CYS A 506 24.94 3.41 -6.35
N ASN A 507 24.96 3.47 -5.03
CA ASN A 507 24.38 2.42 -4.18
C ASN A 507 22.88 2.27 -4.39
N ARG A 508 22.16 3.34 -4.71
CA ARG A 508 20.72 3.29 -4.99
C ARG A 508 20.43 2.43 -6.22
N GLU A 509 21.17 2.61 -7.29
CA GLU A 509 21.05 1.78 -8.51
C GLU A 509 21.40 0.31 -8.23
N LYS A 510 22.46 0.05 -7.47
CA LYS A 510 22.84 -1.32 -7.06
C LYS A 510 21.73 -2.00 -6.25
N ASN A 511 21.19 -1.29 -5.25
CA ASN A 511 20.13 -1.82 -4.39
C ASN A 511 18.85 -2.10 -5.20
N ARG A 512 18.48 -1.20 -6.12
CA ARG A 512 17.34 -1.39 -7.04
C ARG A 512 17.53 -2.62 -7.92
N ALA A 513 18.67 -2.75 -8.57
CA ALA A 513 18.98 -3.94 -9.39
C ALA A 513 18.96 -5.24 -8.56
N MET A 514 19.48 -5.20 -7.32
CA MET A 514 19.41 -6.33 -6.39
C MET A 514 17.96 -6.71 -6.06
N LEU A 515 17.10 -5.73 -5.77
CA LEU A 515 15.67 -5.94 -5.54
C LEU A 515 15.00 -6.55 -6.78
N GLY A 516 15.24 -5.97 -7.96
CA GLY A 516 14.68 -6.47 -9.22
C GLY A 516 15.12 -7.92 -9.52
N LYS A 517 16.40 -8.26 -9.27
CA LYS A 517 16.88 -9.65 -9.37
C LYS A 517 16.16 -10.57 -8.38
N ALA A 518 15.94 -10.13 -7.14
CA ALA A 518 15.18 -10.89 -6.15
C ALA A 518 13.73 -11.13 -6.61
N MET A 519 13.06 -10.15 -7.23
CA MET A 519 11.73 -10.29 -7.82
C MET A 519 11.71 -11.35 -8.92
N LEU A 520 12.69 -11.33 -9.83
CA LEU A 520 12.81 -12.31 -10.91
C LEU A 520 13.15 -13.72 -10.37
N LEU A 521 14.02 -13.83 -9.39
CA LEU A 521 14.33 -15.10 -8.72
C LEU A 521 13.10 -15.67 -8.00
N SER A 522 12.33 -14.84 -7.30
CA SER A 522 11.08 -15.25 -6.66
C SER A 522 10.11 -15.84 -7.69
N ALA A 523 9.99 -15.19 -8.86
CA ALA A 523 9.19 -15.68 -9.97
C ALA A 523 9.73 -16.99 -10.58
N LEU A 524 11.05 -17.11 -10.78
CA LEU A 524 11.70 -18.32 -11.30
C LEU A 524 11.57 -19.52 -10.36
N PHE A 525 11.62 -19.30 -9.04
CA PHE A 525 11.48 -20.37 -8.05
C PHE A 525 10.04 -20.87 -7.89
N ARG A 526 9.05 -20.04 -8.15
CA ARG A 526 7.64 -20.47 -8.13
C ARG A 526 7.30 -21.23 -9.40
N LYS A 527 7.15 -22.53 -9.30
CA LYS A 527 6.88 -23.42 -10.45
C LYS A 527 5.38 -23.60 -10.73
N GLU A 528 4.52 -23.08 -9.89
CA GLU A 528 3.07 -23.12 -10.03
C GLU A 528 2.52 -21.80 -10.58
N SER A 529 1.49 -21.85 -11.44
CA SER A 529 0.67 -20.68 -11.75
C SER A 529 -0.27 -20.39 -10.59
N ARG A 530 -0.22 -19.14 -10.05
CA ARG A 530 -1.02 -18.76 -8.88
C ARG A 530 -1.29 -17.26 -8.89
N GLY A 531 -2.56 -16.88 -9.06
CA GLY A 531 -2.97 -15.47 -9.09
C GLY A 531 -2.21 -14.62 -10.10
N ALA A 532 -1.49 -13.62 -9.64
CA ALA A 532 -0.70 -12.72 -10.49
C ALA A 532 0.57 -13.36 -11.10
N HIS A 533 0.98 -14.54 -10.64
CA HIS A 533 2.07 -15.31 -11.22
C HIS A 533 1.50 -16.42 -12.11
N PHE A 534 1.55 -16.23 -13.45
CA PHE A 534 0.95 -17.16 -14.42
C PHE A 534 1.93 -17.46 -15.57
#